data_5390d50fa41fb26751daf2308fae0a3b
#
_entry.id   5390d50fa41fb26751daf2308fae0a3b
#
_cell.length_a   1.000
_cell.length_b   1.000
_cell.length_c   1.000
_cell.angle_alpha   90.00
_cell.angle_beta   90.00
_cell.angle_gamma   90.00
#
_symmetry.space_group_name_H-M   'P 1'
#
loop_
_entity.id
_entity.type
_entity.pdbx_description
1 polymer ?
#
loop_
_entity_poly.entity_id
_entity_poly.type
_entity_poly.pdbx_seq_one_letter_code
_entity_poly.pdbx_strand_id
1 'polypeptide(L)'
;MVGFIISEDLSEDLSEDLSEDLSKKSPEEINKNILQDQKLEILLKLLKELNEQYEKQKKSFIGKMFHIYFLGIIEKYRSRRISNNLVEKNLNMAIEEGFSVAKVEATGNISQHIFRKYGFEDRYSIDYQTYEYKGRKILQGIKEHKSLILMDKVLIPK
;
A
#
# COMPACT_ATOMS: atom_id res chain seq x y z
N MET A 1 15.49 -3.68 -15.06
CA MET A 1 14.32 -2.96 -14.51
C MET A 1 14.83 -1.84 -13.62
N VAL A 2 14.31 -0.61 -13.72
CA VAL A 2 14.76 0.56 -12.91
C VAL A 2 13.73 1.00 -11.87
N GLY A 3 12.47 0.68 -12.08
CA GLY A 3 11.36 0.92 -11.17
C GLY A 3 10.11 0.18 -11.63
N PHE A 4 9.12 0.04 -10.73
CA PHE A 4 7.86 -0.63 -11.01
C PHE A 4 6.73 -0.01 -10.20
N ILE A 5 5.52 -0.19 -10.69
CA ILE A 5 4.27 0.05 -9.97
C ILE A 5 3.36 -1.16 -10.20
N ILE A 6 2.66 -1.60 -9.16
CA ILE A 6 1.71 -2.72 -9.21
C ILE A 6 0.36 -2.19 -8.73
N SER A 7 -0.68 -2.47 -9.52
CA SER A 7 -2.05 -2.06 -9.24
C SER A 7 -3.03 -3.12 -9.73
N GLU A 8 -4.24 -3.10 -9.20
CA GLU A 8 -5.31 -4.04 -9.54
C GLU A 8 -6.69 -3.38 -9.51
N ASP A 9 -7.68 -4.09 -10.09
CA ASP A 9 -9.10 -3.80 -9.94
C ASP A 9 -9.62 -4.47 -8.65
N LEU A 10 -10.08 -3.67 -7.69
CA LEU A 10 -10.68 -4.19 -6.45
C LEU A 10 -12.15 -4.59 -6.60
N SER A 11 -12.72 -4.50 -7.79
CA SER A 11 -14.07 -5.00 -8.06
C SER A 11 -14.12 -6.53 -8.25
N GLU A 12 -12.95 -7.18 -8.43
CA GLU A 12 -12.83 -8.64 -8.50
C GLU A 12 -12.37 -9.18 -7.15
N ASP A 13 -13.18 -10.05 -6.52
CA ASP A 13 -12.85 -10.76 -5.28
C ASP A 13 -11.68 -11.72 -5.51
N LEU A 14 -10.49 -11.36 -5.09
CA LEU A 14 -9.34 -12.26 -5.02
C LEU A 14 -9.36 -13.02 -3.69
N SER A 15 -10.27 -13.99 -3.58
CA SER A 15 -10.21 -15.05 -2.58
C SER A 15 -9.66 -16.31 -3.23
N GLU A 16 -8.33 -16.44 -3.36
CA GLU A 16 -7.72 -17.76 -3.57
C GLU A 16 -6.25 -17.81 -3.12
N ASP A 17 -6.00 -18.77 -2.22
CA ASP A 17 -4.82 -19.59 -1.94
C ASP A 17 -3.42 -18.96 -1.83
N LEU A 18 -3.05 -18.75 -0.57
CA LEU A 18 -1.65 -18.82 -0.12
C LEU A 18 -1.49 -19.93 0.93
N SER A 19 -1.63 -21.19 0.52
CA SER A 19 -1.25 -22.34 1.33
C SER A 19 -0.56 -23.38 0.45
N GLU A 20 0.78 -23.32 0.36
CA GLU A 20 1.59 -24.52 0.13
C GLU A 20 3.08 -24.27 0.40
N ASP A 21 3.66 -25.23 1.11
CA ASP A 21 5.07 -25.62 1.20
C ASP A 21 5.95 -25.09 2.35
N LEU A 22 5.70 -25.57 3.58
CA LEU A 22 6.55 -25.35 4.76
C LEU A 22 7.42 -26.57 5.20
N SER A 23 7.48 -27.65 4.42
CA SER A 23 8.03 -28.93 4.94
C SER A 23 9.52 -29.22 4.67
N LYS A 24 10.32 -28.27 4.12
CA LYS A 24 11.72 -28.56 3.70
C LYS A 24 12.75 -27.48 4.06
N LYS A 25 12.67 -26.82 5.22
CA LYS A 25 13.61 -25.72 5.56
C LYS A 25 14.42 -26.01 6.83
N SER A 26 15.68 -25.52 6.87
CA SER A 26 16.58 -25.65 8.03
C SER A 26 16.09 -24.82 9.26
N PRO A 27 16.54 -25.12 10.51
CA PRO A 27 16.14 -24.38 11.70
C PRO A 27 16.43 -22.86 11.64
N GLU A 28 17.50 -22.45 10.95
CA GLU A 28 17.85 -21.03 10.75
C GLU A 28 16.94 -20.34 9.72
N GLU A 29 16.57 -21.06 8.67
CA GLU A 29 15.58 -20.61 7.68
C GLU A 29 14.18 -20.55 8.26
N ILE A 30 13.83 -21.49 9.16
CA ILE A 30 12.57 -21.50 9.90
C ILE A 30 12.47 -20.27 10.80
N ASN A 31 13.50 -19.92 11.57
CA ASN A 31 13.53 -18.73 12.41
C ASN A 31 13.44 -17.44 11.61
N LYS A 32 14.11 -17.36 10.46
CA LYS A 32 14.02 -16.21 9.56
C LYS A 32 12.64 -16.08 8.92
N ASN A 33 12.02 -17.21 8.59
CA ASN A 33 10.66 -17.23 8.06
C ASN A 33 9.63 -16.86 9.13
N ILE A 34 9.73 -17.37 10.36
CA ILE A 34 8.83 -16.98 11.47
C ILE A 34 8.89 -15.47 11.73
N LEU A 35 10.08 -14.85 11.68
CA LEU A 35 10.22 -13.41 11.83
C LEU A 35 9.65 -12.64 10.62
N GLN A 36 9.74 -13.19 9.41
CA GLN A 36 9.10 -12.63 8.23
C GLN A 36 7.58 -12.75 8.30
N ASP A 37 7.08 -13.91 8.73
CA ASP A 37 5.64 -14.17 8.90
C ASP A 37 5.02 -13.23 9.94
N GLN A 38 5.71 -12.99 11.06
CA GLN A 38 5.26 -12.03 12.07
C GLN A 38 5.21 -10.59 11.54
N LYS A 39 6.20 -10.17 10.75
CA LYS A 39 6.21 -8.84 10.13
C LYS A 39 5.08 -8.70 9.10
N LEU A 40 4.85 -9.75 8.32
CA LEU A 40 3.76 -9.80 7.36
C LEU A 40 2.41 -9.76 8.07
N GLU A 41 2.21 -10.54 9.15
CA GLU A 41 1.00 -10.51 9.96
C GLU A 41 0.69 -9.10 10.48
N ILE A 42 1.71 -8.40 10.99
CA ILE A 42 1.57 -7.03 11.47
C ILE A 42 1.18 -6.08 10.34
N LEU A 43 1.85 -6.18 9.19
CA LEU A 43 1.53 -5.36 8.02
C LEU A 43 0.10 -5.58 7.54
N LEU A 44 -0.31 -6.84 7.37
CA LEU A 44 -1.67 -7.18 6.95
C LEU A 44 -2.72 -6.66 7.93
N LYS A 45 -2.43 -6.71 9.23
CA LYS A 45 -3.31 -6.15 10.25
C LYS A 45 -3.43 -4.63 10.14
N LEU A 46 -2.32 -3.92 9.94
CA LEU A 46 -2.32 -2.47 9.72
C LEU A 46 -3.14 -2.08 8.50
N LEU A 47 -2.93 -2.78 7.38
CA LEU A 47 -3.68 -2.57 6.15
C LEU A 47 -5.17 -2.84 6.35
N LYS A 48 -5.52 -3.95 7.03
CA LYS A 48 -6.90 -4.29 7.35
C LYS A 48 -7.56 -3.21 8.20
N GLU A 49 -6.91 -2.73 9.25
CA GLU A 49 -7.42 -1.68 10.14
C GLU A 49 -7.71 -0.37 9.38
N LEU A 50 -6.79 0.05 8.50
CA LEU A 50 -6.99 1.22 7.65
C LEU A 50 -8.16 1.03 6.68
N ASN A 51 -8.23 -0.12 6.03
CA ASN A 51 -9.29 -0.40 5.07
C ASN A 51 -10.67 -0.50 5.73
N GLU A 52 -10.77 -1.12 6.91
CA GLU A 52 -12.02 -1.17 7.66
C GLU A 52 -12.52 0.23 8.05
N GLN A 53 -11.62 1.14 8.41
CA GLN A 53 -11.98 2.53 8.70
C GLN A 53 -12.41 3.28 7.44
N TYR A 54 -11.72 3.06 6.34
CA TYR A 54 -12.07 3.64 5.05
C TYR A 54 -13.46 3.19 4.58
N GLU A 55 -13.76 1.90 4.65
CA GLU A 55 -15.06 1.34 4.23
C GLU A 55 -16.22 1.86 5.10
N LYS A 56 -16.03 2.05 6.41
CA LYS A 56 -17.06 2.58 7.31
C LYS A 56 -17.50 4.01 6.96
N GLN A 57 -16.62 4.83 6.40
CA GLN A 57 -16.93 6.22 6.04
C GLN A 57 -17.22 6.39 4.54
N LYS A 58 -16.99 5.37 3.75
CA LYS A 58 -17.28 5.36 2.33
C LYS A 58 -18.78 5.54 2.12
N LYS A 59 -19.22 6.76 1.88
CA LYS A 59 -20.53 7.02 1.27
C LYS A 59 -20.47 6.32 -0.09
N SER A 60 -21.32 5.34 -0.31
CA SER A 60 -21.45 4.49 -1.50
C SER A 60 -20.76 5.05 -2.74
N PHE A 61 -19.51 4.71 -2.94
CA PHE A 61 -18.82 5.04 -4.17
C PHE A 61 -19.41 4.15 -5.26
N ILE A 62 -20.08 4.75 -6.22
CA ILE A 62 -20.60 4.05 -7.40
C ILE A 62 -19.48 4.05 -8.43
N GLY A 63 -18.86 2.90 -8.70
CA GLY A 63 -17.83 2.76 -9.73
C GLY A 63 -16.69 1.83 -9.35
N LYS A 64 -15.80 1.60 -10.32
CA LYS A 64 -14.62 0.75 -10.15
C LYS A 64 -13.54 1.45 -9.35
N MET A 65 -12.88 0.71 -8.44
CA MET A 65 -11.76 1.19 -7.63
C MET A 65 -10.43 0.59 -8.11
N PHE A 66 -9.49 1.45 -8.43
CA PHE A 66 -8.14 1.12 -8.83
C PHE A 66 -7.21 1.16 -7.62
N HIS A 67 -6.60 0.05 -7.26
CA HIS A 67 -5.72 -0.05 -6.10
C HIS A 67 -4.25 -0.08 -6.51
N ILE A 68 -3.45 0.83 -5.98
CA ILE A 68 -2.01 0.86 -6.19
C ILE A 68 -1.33 0.24 -4.98
N TYR A 69 -0.81 -0.98 -5.14
CA TYR A 69 -0.18 -1.75 -4.06
C TYR A 69 1.25 -1.34 -3.79
N PHE A 70 2.05 -1.24 -4.85
CA PHE A 70 3.49 -1.03 -4.73
C PHE A 70 3.99 0.00 -5.72
N LEU A 71 4.88 0.86 -5.25
CA LEU A 71 5.69 1.76 -6.06
C LEU A 71 7.15 1.62 -5.61
N GLY A 72 8.01 1.07 -6.47
CA GLY A 72 9.41 0.84 -6.17
C GLY A 72 10.36 1.44 -7.20
N ILE A 73 11.43 2.08 -6.73
CA ILE A 73 12.52 2.59 -7.56
C ILE A 73 13.85 2.11 -6.98
N ILE A 74 14.69 1.52 -7.82
CA ILE A 74 16.04 1.13 -7.44
C ILE A 74 16.84 2.38 -7.04
N GLU A 75 17.56 2.31 -5.93
CA GLU A 75 18.20 3.46 -5.28
C GLU A 75 19.07 4.30 -6.22
N LYS A 76 19.92 3.69 -7.02
CA LYS A 76 20.78 4.39 -8.00
C LYS A 76 20.04 5.18 -9.09
N TYR A 77 18.71 4.99 -9.20
CA TYR A 77 17.86 5.70 -10.16
C TYR A 77 16.91 6.69 -9.48
N ARG A 78 17.01 6.89 -8.17
CA ARG A 78 16.27 7.93 -7.44
C ARG A 78 16.57 9.29 -8.04
N SER A 79 15.68 10.25 -7.80
CA SER A 79 15.77 11.65 -8.29
C SER A 79 15.67 11.84 -9.81
N ARG A 80 15.38 10.79 -10.59
CA ARG A 80 15.20 10.86 -12.04
C ARG A 80 13.73 11.00 -12.48
N ARG A 81 12.83 11.37 -11.57
CA ARG A 81 11.37 11.50 -11.81
C ARG A 81 10.68 10.21 -12.29
N ILE A 82 11.31 9.05 -12.16
CA ILE A 82 10.77 7.76 -12.62
C ILE A 82 9.47 7.42 -11.88
N SER A 83 9.42 7.62 -10.57
CA SER A 83 8.21 7.42 -9.76
C SER A 83 7.05 8.32 -10.21
N ASN A 84 7.35 9.59 -10.53
CA ASN A 84 6.33 10.50 -11.05
C ASN A 84 5.74 9.98 -12.38
N ASN A 85 6.61 9.60 -13.32
CA ASN A 85 6.17 9.09 -14.62
C ASN A 85 5.38 7.78 -14.49
N LEU A 86 5.76 6.90 -13.54
CA LEU A 86 5.03 5.66 -13.29
C LEU A 86 3.63 5.94 -12.73
N VAL A 87 3.51 6.81 -11.72
CA VAL A 87 2.21 7.18 -11.14
C VAL A 87 1.32 7.86 -12.19
N GLU A 88 1.86 8.79 -12.96
CA GLU A 88 1.11 9.49 -14.01
C GLU A 88 0.56 8.54 -15.07
N LYS A 89 1.40 7.65 -15.61
CA LYS A 89 0.97 6.65 -16.59
C LYS A 89 -0.05 5.67 -16.01
N ASN A 90 0.14 5.24 -14.78
CA ASN A 90 -0.76 4.32 -14.09
C ASN A 90 -2.15 4.96 -13.86
N LEU A 91 -2.20 6.22 -13.47
CA LEU A 91 -3.46 6.97 -13.33
C LEU A 91 -4.16 7.22 -14.66
N ASN A 92 -3.41 7.53 -15.73
CA ASN A 92 -4.00 7.71 -17.07
C ASN A 92 -4.62 6.40 -17.56
N MET A 93 -3.93 5.26 -17.38
CA MET A 93 -4.47 3.93 -17.69
C MET A 93 -5.75 3.66 -16.91
N ALA A 94 -5.76 3.93 -15.61
CA ALA A 94 -6.95 3.73 -14.78
C ALA A 94 -8.15 4.58 -15.26
N ILE A 95 -7.91 5.82 -15.71
CA ILE A 95 -8.96 6.68 -16.28
C ILE A 95 -9.46 6.11 -17.61
N GLU A 96 -8.57 5.66 -18.49
CA GLU A 96 -8.89 5.06 -19.78
C GLU A 96 -9.72 3.77 -19.63
N GLU A 97 -9.45 2.99 -18.59
CA GLU A 97 -10.18 1.76 -18.26
C GLU A 97 -11.47 2.00 -17.45
N GLY A 98 -11.82 3.27 -17.20
CA GLY A 98 -13.09 3.66 -16.59
C GLY A 98 -13.14 3.50 -15.05
N PHE A 99 -12.01 3.48 -14.38
CA PHE A 99 -11.97 3.53 -12.93
C PHE A 99 -12.40 4.91 -12.42
N SER A 100 -13.16 4.91 -11.32
CA SER A 100 -13.72 6.13 -10.72
C SER A 100 -12.87 6.69 -9.59
N VAL A 101 -12.11 5.83 -8.91
CA VAL A 101 -11.26 6.18 -7.78
C VAL A 101 -9.97 5.39 -7.85
N ALA A 102 -8.85 6.05 -7.52
CA ALA A 102 -7.60 5.38 -7.21
C ALA A 102 -7.34 5.42 -5.70
N LYS A 103 -6.89 4.30 -5.13
CA LYS A 103 -6.56 4.14 -3.71
C LYS A 103 -5.13 3.63 -3.55
N VAL A 104 -4.48 4.03 -2.45
CA VAL A 104 -3.12 3.58 -2.09
C VAL A 104 -2.92 3.60 -0.57
N GLU A 105 -2.19 2.64 -0.03
CA GLU A 105 -1.66 2.68 1.33
C GLU A 105 -0.16 3.06 1.28
N ALA A 106 0.13 4.32 1.55
CA ALA A 106 1.48 4.88 1.47
C ALA A 106 2.23 4.72 2.80
N THR A 107 3.22 3.83 2.84
CA THR A 107 3.96 3.45 4.06
C THR A 107 5.10 4.40 4.42
N GLY A 108 5.47 5.34 3.56
CA GLY A 108 6.61 6.22 3.80
C GLY A 108 6.42 7.64 3.30
N ASN A 109 7.15 8.58 3.89
CA ASN A 109 7.05 10.01 3.62
C ASN A 109 7.23 10.35 2.13
N ILE A 110 8.12 9.63 1.43
CA ILE A 110 8.41 9.87 0.00
C ILE A 110 7.20 9.48 -0.86
N SER A 111 6.63 8.28 -0.66
CA SER A 111 5.43 7.84 -1.40
C SER A 111 4.23 8.75 -1.11
N GLN A 112 4.01 9.11 0.16
CA GLN A 112 2.98 10.06 0.57
C GLN A 112 3.12 11.40 -0.15
N HIS A 113 4.34 11.96 -0.21
CA HIS A 113 4.60 13.20 -0.93
C HIS A 113 4.29 13.07 -2.44
N ILE A 114 4.70 11.95 -3.06
CA ILE A 114 4.45 11.71 -4.48
C ILE A 114 2.94 11.65 -4.74
N PHE A 115 2.18 10.84 -3.98
CA PHE A 115 0.74 10.70 -4.20
C PHE A 115 -0.03 12.00 -3.95
N ARG A 116 0.32 12.78 -2.90
CA ARG A 116 -0.27 14.12 -2.70
C ARG A 116 -0.04 15.05 -3.88
N LYS A 117 1.15 15.03 -4.48
CA LYS A 117 1.46 15.80 -5.69
C LYS A 117 0.54 15.46 -6.88
N TYR A 118 0.08 14.20 -6.95
CA TYR A 118 -0.88 13.75 -7.96
C TYR A 118 -2.33 13.89 -7.53
N GLY A 119 -2.61 14.60 -6.46
CA GLY A 119 -3.96 14.96 -6.00
C GLY A 119 -4.65 13.88 -5.19
N PHE A 120 -3.90 12.94 -4.60
CA PHE A 120 -4.44 12.06 -3.58
C PHE A 120 -4.63 12.82 -2.28
N GLU A 121 -5.72 12.53 -1.58
CA GLU A 121 -6.07 13.07 -0.28
C GLU A 121 -5.86 12.03 0.82
N ASP A 122 -5.33 12.48 1.96
CA ASP A 122 -5.16 11.62 3.14
C ASP A 122 -6.55 11.31 3.71
N ARG A 123 -6.88 10.04 3.88
CA ARG A 123 -8.15 9.60 4.48
C ARG A 123 -7.97 9.12 5.89
N TYR A 124 -7.05 8.17 6.11
CA TYR A 124 -6.74 7.60 7.41
C TYR A 124 -5.25 7.42 7.58
N SER A 125 -4.80 7.53 8.83
CA SER A 125 -3.38 7.32 9.15
C SER A 125 -3.22 6.52 10.43
N ILE A 126 -2.17 5.69 10.44
CA ILE A 126 -1.67 5.00 11.64
C ILE A 126 -0.28 5.55 11.93
N ASP A 127 -0.11 6.18 13.08
CA ASP A 127 1.18 6.72 13.53
C ASP A 127 2.05 5.58 14.07
N TYR A 128 3.28 5.44 13.55
CA TYR A 128 4.19 4.37 13.93
C TYR A 128 4.70 4.45 15.37
N GLN A 129 4.73 5.64 15.96
CA GLN A 129 5.25 5.83 17.32
C GLN A 129 4.21 5.50 18.39
N THR A 130 2.94 5.63 18.05
CA THR A 130 1.82 5.43 18.97
C THR A 130 1.10 4.10 18.79
N TYR A 131 1.27 3.45 17.64
CA TYR A 131 0.60 2.19 17.34
C TYR A 131 0.97 1.08 18.31
N GLU A 132 -0.03 0.42 18.87
CA GLU A 132 0.12 -0.71 19.78
C GLU A 132 -0.45 -2.00 19.19
N TYR A 133 0.39 -3.04 19.18
CA TYR A 133 0.01 -4.40 18.84
C TYR A 133 0.17 -5.31 20.06
N LYS A 134 -0.92 -5.94 20.52
CA LYS A 134 -0.93 -6.79 21.74
C LYS A 134 -0.28 -6.07 22.94
N GLY A 135 -0.59 -4.76 23.11
CA GLY A 135 -0.07 -3.92 24.21
C GLY A 135 1.40 -3.51 24.07
N ARG A 136 2.02 -3.67 22.90
CA ARG A 136 3.41 -3.29 22.66
C ARG A 136 3.53 -2.35 21.47
N LYS A 137 4.35 -1.33 21.59
CA LYS A 137 4.63 -0.35 20.51
C LYS A 137 5.71 -0.89 19.58
N ILE A 138 5.32 -1.83 18.72
CA ILE A 138 6.24 -2.61 17.88
C ILE A 138 6.82 -1.84 16.69
N LEU A 139 6.25 -0.70 16.31
CA LEU A 139 6.67 0.11 15.17
C LEU A 139 7.57 1.30 15.54
N GLN A 140 7.87 1.50 16.83
CA GLN A 140 8.73 2.61 17.31
C GLN A 140 10.15 2.62 16.71
N GLY A 141 10.62 1.48 16.17
CA GLY A 141 11.88 1.37 15.46
C GLY A 141 11.90 2.09 14.10
N ILE A 142 10.73 2.41 13.53
CA ILE A 142 10.60 3.12 12.26
C ILE A 142 10.76 4.63 12.52
N LYS A 143 11.99 5.12 12.42
CA LYS A 143 12.31 6.55 12.70
C LYS A 143 12.25 7.45 11.47
N GLU A 144 12.44 6.86 10.28
CA GLU A 144 12.50 7.61 9.02
C GLU A 144 11.12 8.03 8.50
N HIS A 145 10.08 7.32 8.93
CA HIS A 145 8.70 7.54 8.50
C HIS A 145 7.79 7.71 9.70
N LYS A 146 6.85 8.65 9.59
CA LYS A 146 5.95 8.99 10.69
C LYS A 146 4.76 8.04 10.77
N SER A 147 4.18 7.71 9.64
CA SER A 147 2.89 7.01 9.58
C SER A 147 2.71 6.21 8.29
N LEU A 148 1.82 5.24 8.36
CA LEU A 148 1.15 4.63 7.21
C LEU A 148 -0.13 5.42 6.94
N ILE A 149 -0.36 5.85 5.69
CA ILE A 149 -1.52 6.65 5.31
C ILE A 149 -2.27 5.95 4.18
N LEU A 150 -3.56 5.73 4.37
CA LEU A 150 -4.47 5.40 3.28
C LEU A 150 -4.89 6.70 2.60
N MET A 151 -4.70 6.77 1.31
CA MET A 151 -4.99 7.93 0.48
C MET A 151 -5.85 7.50 -0.70
N ASP A 152 -6.72 8.38 -1.16
CA ASP A 152 -7.49 8.17 -2.38
C ASP A 152 -7.54 9.41 -3.26
N LYS A 153 -7.95 9.20 -4.50
CA LYS A 153 -8.17 10.24 -5.49
C LYS A 153 -9.35 9.87 -6.36
N VAL A 154 -10.30 10.79 -6.52
CA VAL A 154 -11.36 10.69 -7.54
C VAL A 154 -10.72 10.86 -8.92
N LEU A 155 -10.98 9.91 -9.81
CA LEU A 155 -10.54 9.94 -11.20
C LEU A 155 -11.66 10.56 -12.04
N ILE A 156 -11.37 11.66 -12.71
CA ILE A 156 -12.33 12.35 -13.59
C ILE A 156 -11.90 12.04 -15.02
N PRO A 157 -12.76 11.42 -15.84
CA PRO A 157 -12.51 11.28 -17.26
C PRO A 157 -12.28 12.66 -17.90
N LYS A 158 -11.31 12.76 -18.78
CA LYS A 158 -11.04 13.97 -19.56
C LYS A 158 -12.03 14.10 -20.71
#